data_4408b3af2676e8a234d015c64189bbdd
#
_entry.id   4408b3af2676e8a234d015c64189bbdd
#
_cell.length_a   1.000
_cell.length_b   1.000
_cell.length_c   1.000
_cell.angle_alpha   90.00
_cell.angle_beta   90.00
_cell.angle_gamma   90.00
#
_symmetry.space_group_name_H-M   'P 1'
#
loop_
_entity.id
_entity.type
_entity.pdbx_description
1 polymer ?
#
loop_
_entity_poly.entity_id
_entity_poly.type
_entity_poly.pdbx_seq_one_letter_code
_entity_poly.pdbx_strand_id
1 'polypeptide(L)'
;MKKILFILPCVPYPLTAGGNQAFFNMVEYIRHKMSVSLLLSPENKEMNDVESLRALWTNVDFYLFREEDAEPKTRCPRYYRWLKKMSESISRKMQRQLYSFQQERPYKNMTLKNSCFKPFPKAYVEYVSDISRRGFDIIQVEFYPLITLGYLLPKDVQTVFVHHELRYIRNENEMECLTHVTDEDKMLYGIAKDMEKAALRQYKHVIALTDIDRLLLADLVGQECNIHVSPAIDTPMLSMDRTQPE
;
A
#
# COMPACT_ATOMS: atom_id res chain seq x y z
N MET A 1 18.13 -17.89 11.86
CA MET A 1 17.37 -17.64 10.62
C MET A 1 17.04 -16.14 10.59
N LYS A 2 17.23 -15.43 9.45
CA LYS A 2 16.89 -14.00 9.36
C LYS A 2 15.39 -13.80 9.52
N LYS A 3 14.99 -12.68 10.14
CA LYS A 3 13.60 -12.32 10.41
C LYS A 3 13.17 -11.18 9.48
N ILE A 4 12.05 -11.34 8.78
CA ILE A 4 11.49 -10.31 7.92
C ILE A 4 10.07 -9.96 8.37
N LEU A 5 9.79 -8.65 8.41
CA LEU A 5 8.45 -8.10 8.61
C LEU A 5 7.96 -7.49 7.30
N PHE A 6 6.79 -7.91 6.84
CA PHE A 6 6.06 -7.25 5.76
C PHE A 6 4.95 -6.39 6.32
N ILE A 7 4.82 -5.18 5.83
CA ILE A 7 3.74 -4.25 6.19
C ILE A 7 2.91 -3.98 4.95
N LEU A 8 1.62 -4.37 4.98
CA LEU A 8 0.69 -4.25 3.86
C LEU A 8 -0.56 -3.47 4.25
N PRO A 9 -1.15 -2.71 3.32
CA PRO A 9 -2.40 -1.98 3.56
C PRO A 9 -3.66 -2.86 3.44
N CYS A 10 -3.52 -4.08 2.92
CA CYS A 10 -4.63 -5.01 2.64
C CYS A 10 -4.19 -6.45 2.89
N VAL A 11 -5.16 -7.35 2.98
CA VAL A 11 -4.92 -8.79 3.06
C VAL A 11 -4.54 -9.30 1.66
N PRO A 12 -3.38 -9.99 1.48
CA PRO A 12 -2.94 -10.48 0.17
C PRO A 12 -3.66 -11.77 -0.27
N TYR A 13 -4.91 -11.92 0.11
CA TYR A 13 -5.79 -13.06 -0.19
C TYR A 13 -7.26 -12.60 -0.20
N PRO A 14 -8.14 -13.13 -1.08
CA PRO A 14 -7.85 -14.09 -2.16
C PRO A 14 -7.00 -13.51 -3.30
N LEU A 15 -6.45 -14.39 -4.16
CA LEU A 15 -5.50 -14.05 -5.23
C LEU A 15 -6.20 -13.43 -6.47
N THR A 16 -7.02 -12.40 -6.25
CA THR A 16 -7.82 -11.76 -7.29
C THR A 16 -7.10 -10.63 -8.03
N ALA A 17 -5.98 -10.15 -7.47
CA ALA A 17 -5.19 -9.06 -8.05
C ALA A 17 -3.74 -9.51 -8.27
N GLY A 18 -3.10 -9.01 -9.34
CA GLY A 18 -1.72 -9.36 -9.67
C GLY A 18 -0.71 -9.05 -8.56
N GLY A 19 -0.87 -7.91 -7.86
CA GLY A 19 -0.03 -7.57 -6.71
C GLY A 19 -0.17 -8.56 -5.55
N ASN A 20 -1.38 -9.04 -5.28
CA ASN A 20 -1.61 -10.07 -4.25
C ASN A 20 -0.98 -11.40 -4.64
N GLN A 21 -1.09 -11.81 -5.92
CA GLN A 21 -0.47 -13.03 -6.43
C GLN A 21 1.05 -12.97 -6.33
N ALA A 22 1.65 -11.86 -6.77
CA ALA A 22 3.10 -11.67 -6.72
C ALA A 22 3.61 -11.71 -5.27
N PHE A 23 2.94 -11.01 -4.36
CA PHE A 23 3.28 -11.01 -2.94
C PHE A 23 3.11 -12.41 -2.32
N PHE A 24 1.98 -13.08 -2.58
CA PHE A 24 1.71 -14.42 -2.08
C PHE A 24 2.80 -15.42 -2.52
N ASN A 25 3.14 -15.44 -3.80
CA ASN A 25 4.18 -16.32 -4.35
C ASN A 25 5.56 -16.02 -3.75
N MET A 26 5.88 -14.75 -3.52
CA MET A 26 7.10 -14.34 -2.85
C MET A 26 7.14 -14.90 -1.41
N VAL A 27 6.07 -14.73 -0.63
CA VAL A 27 6.00 -15.25 0.75
C VAL A 27 6.09 -16.78 0.74
N GLU A 28 5.38 -17.47 -0.16
CA GLU A 28 5.49 -18.93 -0.31
C GLU A 28 6.95 -19.38 -0.51
N TYR A 29 7.72 -18.66 -1.29
CA TYR A 29 9.13 -18.98 -1.52
C TYR A 29 10.01 -18.73 -0.30
N ILE A 30 9.81 -17.60 0.39
CA ILE A 30 10.73 -17.17 1.45
C ILE A 30 10.39 -17.72 2.84
N ARG A 31 9.13 -18.05 3.13
CA ARG A 31 8.70 -18.55 4.46
C ARG A 31 9.36 -19.86 4.90
N HIS A 32 9.99 -20.59 3.97
CA HIS A 32 10.80 -21.75 4.24
C HIS A 32 12.29 -21.44 4.48
N LYS A 33 12.72 -20.19 4.21
CA LYS A 33 14.11 -19.74 4.29
C LYS A 33 14.34 -18.69 5.36
N MET A 34 13.29 -17.98 5.74
CA MET A 34 13.31 -16.88 6.70
C MET A 34 12.15 -17.01 7.68
N SER A 35 12.28 -16.42 8.87
CA SER A 35 11.14 -16.21 9.77
C SER A 35 10.34 -15.02 9.23
N VAL A 36 9.12 -15.27 8.79
CA VAL A 36 8.25 -14.30 8.16
C VAL A 36 7.17 -13.83 9.13
N SER A 37 6.96 -12.53 9.19
CA SER A 37 5.86 -11.88 9.91
C SER A 37 5.13 -10.92 9.00
N LEU A 38 3.81 -10.84 9.12
CA LEU A 38 2.96 -9.90 8.39
C LEU A 38 2.31 -8.92 9.36
N LEU A 39 2.37 -7.62 9.06
CA LEU A 39 1.57 -6.60 9.71
C LEU A 39 0.49 -6.15 8.74
N LEU A 40 -0.77 -6.39 9.09
CA LEU A 40 -1.95 -6.12 8.26
C LEU A 40 -2.93 -5.22 9.00
N SER A 41 -3.70 -4.44 8.23
CA SER A 41 -4.82 -3.64 8.74
C SER A 41 -6.14 -4.09 8.06
N PRO A 42 -6.63 -5.30 8.36
CA PRO A 42 -7.81 -5.85 7.70
C PRO A 42 -9.08 -5.09 8.10
N GLU A 43 -9.97 -4.87 7.13
CA GLU A 43 -11.35 -4.53 7.42
C GLU A 43 -12.11 -5.74 7.98
N ASN A 44 -13.23 -5.51 8.67
CA ASN A 44 -14.02 -6.62 9.25
C ASN A 44 -14.47 -7.67 8.23
N LYS A 45 -14.73 -7.25 6.98
CA LYS A 45 -15.10 -8.16 5.87
C LYS A 45 -13.95 -9.06 5.42
N GLU A 46 -12.69 -8.68 5.70
CA GLU A 46 -11.48 -9.39 5.28
C GLU A 46 -10.98 -10.38 6.35
N MET A 47 -11.64 -10.45 7.51
CA MET A 47 -11.19 -11.33 8.60
C MET A 47 -11.22 -12.81 8.23
N ASN A 48 -12.18 -13.25 7.41
CA ASN A 48 -12.23 -14.63 6.92
C ASN A 48 -11.04 -14.93 6.00
N ASP A 49 -10.59 -13.95 5.22
CA ASP A 49 -9.43 -14.08 4.34
C ASP A 49 -8.14 -14.18 5.16
N VAL A 50 -8.04 -13.42 6.27
CA VAL A 50 -6.93 -13.53 7.23
C VAL A 50 -6.87 -14.92 7.84
N GLU A 51 -8.02 -15.48 8.29
CA GLU A 51 -8.04 -16.83 8.87
C GLU A 51 -7.71 -17.90 7.83
N SER A 52 -8.17 -17.75 6.59
CA SER A 52 -7.78 -18.63 5.48
C SER A 52 -6.29 -18.59 5.22
N LEU A 53 -5.69 -17.38 5.24
CA LEU A 53 -4.27 -17.19 5.04
C LEU A 53 -3.44 -17.77 6.20
N ARG A 54 -3.91 -17.64 7.44
CA ARG A 54 -3.28 -18.28 8.62
C ARG A 54 -3.29 -19.81 8.55
N ALA A 55 -4.37 -20.39 8.03
CA ALA A 55 -4.46 -21.83 7.82
C ALA A 55 -3.46 -22.33 6.77
N LEU A 56 -3.22 -21.53 5.72
CA LEU A 56 -2.22 -21.82 4.67
C LEU A 56 -0.78 -21.61 5.16
N TRP A 57 -0.55 -20.58 5.98
CA TRP A 57 0.79 -20.14 6.40
C TRP A 57 1.01 -20.33 7.90
N THR A 58 1.02 -21.59 8.35
CA THR A 58 1.16 -21.97 9.77
C THR A 58 2.50 -21.58 10.39
N ASN A 59 3.51 -21.25 9.58
CA ASN A 59 4.85 -20.82 9.99
C ASN A 59 5.10 -19.33 9.76
N VAL A 60 4.04 -18.53 9.61
CA VAL A 60 4.09 -17.08 9.46
C VAL A 60 3.38 -16.43 10.63
N ASP A 61 3.99 -15.41 11.24
CA ASP A 61 3.40 -14.64 12.32
C ASP A 61 2.52 -13.52 11.76
N PHE A 62 1.36 -13.29 12.38
CA PHE A 62 0.41 -12.26 11.95
C PHE A 62 0.20 -11.22 13.05
N TYR A 63 0.56 -9.98 12.78
CA TYR A 63 0.24 -8.79 13.56
C TYR A 63 -0.93 -8.07 12.89
N LEU A 64 -2.06 -7.95 13.58
CA LEU A 64 -3.27 -7.34 13.04
C LEU A 64 -3.56 -6.04 13.79
N PHE A 65 -3.68 -4.95 13.04
CA PHE A 65 -4.18 -3.68 13.56
C PHE A 65 -5.63 -3.49 13.15
N ARG A 66 -6.51 -3.27 14.11
CA ARG A 66 -7.92 -2.91 13.87
C ARG A 66 -8.22 -1.59 14.56
N GLU A 67 -8.78 -0.68 13.81
CA GLU A 67 -9.15 0.66 14.34
C GLU A 67 -10.09 0.57 15.55
N GLU A 68 -10.94 -0.46 15.59
CA GLU A 68 -11.86 -0.71 16.69
C GLU A 68 -11.16 -1.06 18.02
N ASP A 69 -9.95 -1.62 17.94
CA ASP A 69 -9.14 -1.99 19.12
C ASP A 69 -8.38 -0.78 19.67
N ALA A 70 -8.18 0.26 18.85
CA ALA A 70 -7.42 1.45 19.16
C ALA A 70 -8.25 2.57 19.77
N GLU A 71 -9.56 2.61 19.53
CA GLU A 71 -10.43 3.57 20.19
C GLU A 71 -10.62 3.17 21.67
N PRO A 72 -10.33 4.07 22.64
CA PRO A 72 -10.79 3.85 24.00
C PRO A 72 -12.30 3.62 23.92
N LYS A 73 -12.81 2.57 24.58
CA LYS A 73 -14.24 2.23 24.66
C LYS A 73 -15.01 3.33 25.42
N THR A 74 -14.87 4.57 24.98
CA THR A 74 -15.76 5.66 25.41
C THR A 74 -17.14 5.26 24.90
N ARG A 75 -18.06 5.11 25.84
CA ARG A 75 -19.48 4.82 25.62
C ARG A 75 -20.16 5.97 24.84
N CYS A 76 -19.70 6.22 23.63
CA CYS A 76 -20.43 7.08 22.70
C CYS A 76 -21.66 6.29 22.25
N PRO A 77 -22.88 6.77 22.48
CA PRO A 77 -24.09 6.07 22.08
C PRO A 77 -24.00 5.68 20.59
N ARG A 78 -24.41 4.47 20.27
CA ARG A 78 -24.42 3.91 18.89
C ARG A 78 -25.09 4.85 17.88
N TYR A 79 -26.05 5.65 18.35
CA TYR A 79 -26.73 6.73 17.65
C TYR A 79 -25.80 7.87 17.20
N TYR A 80 -24.84 8.30 18.05
CA TYR A 80 -23.92 9.40 17.73
C TYR A 80 -22.90 8.97 16.64
N ARG A 81 -22.48 7.72 16.69
CA ARG A 81 -21.60 7.12 15.68
C ARG A 81 -22.31 6.99 14.33
N TRP A 82 -23.59 6.65 14.33
CA TRP A 82 -24.43 6.59 13.15
C TRP A 82 -24.67 7.98 12.54
N LEU A 83 -24.98 9.01 13.36
CA LEU A 83 -25.16 10.39 12.93
C LEU A 83 -23.84 10.96 12.33
N LYS A 84 -22.69 10.68 12.92
CA LYS A 84 -21.37 11.08 12.41
C LYS A 84 -21.12 10.44 11.04
N LYS A 85 -21.35 9.14 10.88
CA LYS A 85 -21.24 8.45 9.58
C LYS A 85 -22.22 8.99 8.53
N MET A 86 -23.43 9.33 8.90
CA MET A 86 -24.41 9.96 8.01
C MET A 86 -23.97 11.37 7.58
N SER A 87 -23.55 12.22 8.51
CA SER A 87 -23.07 13.58 8.19
C SER A 87 -21.85 13.55 7.27
N GLU A 88 -20.89 12.65 7.52
CA GLU A 88 -19.71 12.46 6.67
C GLU A 88 -20.06 11.89 5.28
N SER A 89 -21.08 11.03 5.20
CA SER A 89 -21.57 10.48 3.93
C SER A 89 -22.30 11.53 3.10
N ILE A 90 -23.13 12.37 3.74
CA ILE A 90 -23.85 13.48 3.10
C ILE A 90 -22.86 14.57 2.65
N SER A 91 -21.89 14.93 3.50
CA SER A 91 -20.85 15.89 3.15
C SER A 91 -20.01 15.41 1.97
N ARG A 92 -19.60 14.12 1.94
CA ARG A 92 -18.89 13.52 0.81
C ARG A 92 -19.74 13.47 -0.46
N LYS A 93 -21.05 13.20 -0.36
CA LYS A 93 -21.96 13.22 -1.51
C LYS A 93 -22.16 14.65 -2.05
N MET A 94 -22.38 15.62 -1.17
CA MET A 94 -22.50 17.03 -1.57
C MET A 94 -21.21 17.57 -2.18
N GLN A 95 -20.05 17.29 -1.59
CA GLN A 95 -18.77 17.66 -2.19
C GLN A 95 -18.58 17.00 -3.57
N ARG A 96 -18.94 15.72 -3.73
CA ARG A 96 -18.88 15.06 -5.05
C ARG A 96 -19.82 15.69 -6.09
N GLN A 97 -21.02 16.10 -5.69
CA GLN A 97 -21.97 16.78 -6.60
C GLN A 97 -21.51 18.18 -6.94
N LEU A 98 -21.03 18.98 -5.98
CA LEU A 98 -20.51 20.34 -6.24
C LEU A 98 -19.28 20.29 -7.17
N TYR A 99 -18.39 19.30 -6.99
CA TYR A 99 -17.25 19.10 -7.87
C TYR A 99 -17.62 18.57 -9.26
N SER A 100 -18.66 17.74 -9.39
CA SER A 100 -19.08 17.21 -10.69
C SER A 100 -19.75 18.26 -11.57
N PHE A 101 -20.31 19.32 -10.97
CA PHE A 101 -20.91 20.44 -11.72
C PHE A 101 -19.88 21.44 -12.28
N GLN A 102 -18.65 21.45 -11.77
CA GLN A 102 -17.65 22.46 -12.14
C GLN A 102 -16.60 22.01 -13.17
N GLN A 103 -16.48 20.71 -13.48
CA GLN A 103 -15.52 20.23 -14.46
C GLN A 103 -15.98 18.93 -15.11
N GLU A 104 -16.12 18.92 -16.43
CA GLU A 104 -16.13 17.69 -17.25
C GLU A 104 -14.75 17.04 -17.15
N ARG A 105 -14.54 16.23 -16.13
CA ARG A 105 -13.33 15.42 -16.01
C ARG A 105 -13.55 14.09 -16.73
N PRO A 106 -12.72 13.73 -17.72
CA PRO A 106 -12.88 12.51 -18.51
C PRO A 106 -12.70 11.25 -17.68
N TYR A 107 -12.11 11.36 -16.48
CA TYR A 107 -11.86 10.23 -15.58
C TYR A 107 -12.55 10.40 -14.23
N LYS A 108 -13.52 9.50 -13.96
CA LYS A 108 -14.26 9.44 -12.69
C LYS A 108 -13.38 9.13 -11.47
N ASN A 109 -12.17 8.56 -11.67
CA ASN A 109 -11.30 8.00 -10.65
C ASN A 109 -9.85 8.53 -10.71
N MET A 110 -9.67 9.84 -10.88
CA MET A 110 -8.32 10.42 -10.82
C MET A 110 -7.67 10.16 -9.45
N THR A 111 -6.42 9.72 -9.48
CA THR A 111 -5.66 9.38 -8.27
C THR A 111 -4.92 10.58 -7.68
N LEU A 112 -4.78 11.69 -8.42
CA LEU A 112 -3.98 12.85 -8.01
C LEU A 112 -4.33 13.35 -6.59
N LYS A 113 -5.60 13.57 -6.28
CA LYS A 113 -6.03 13.99 -4.92
C LYS A 113 -5.78 12.94 -3.83
N ASN A 114 -5.63 11.66 -4.22
CA ASN A 114 -5.33 10.57 -3.32
C ASN A 114 -3.83 10.28 -3.20
N SER A 115 -3.02 10.93 -4.02
CA SER A 115 -1.56 10.77 -4.04
C SER A 115 -0.85 11.67 -3.03
N CYS A 116 -1.56 12.67 -2.48
CA CYS A 116 -1.02 13.51 -1.43
C CYS A 116 -1.05 12.79 -0.06
N PHE A 117 -0.18 13.24 0.85
CA PHE A 117 -0.07 12.69 2.19
C PHE A 117 -1.43 12.69 2.93
N LYS A 118 -1.74 11.53 3.52
CA LYS A 118 -2.83 11.36 4.46
C LYS A 118 -2.24 10.86 5.78
N PRO A 119 -2.51 11.55 6.91
CA PRO A 119 -2.00 11.10 8.21
C PRO A 119 -2.62 9.76 8.59
N PHE A 120 -1.78 8.88 9.12
CA PHE A 120 -2.26 7.64 9.74
C PHE A 120 -2.90 7.94 11.11
N PRO A 121 -3.87 7.12 11.57
CA PRO A 121 -4.33 7.16 12.94
C PRO A 121 -3.17 7.02 13.92
N LYS A 122 -3.17 7.80 15.00
CA LYS A 122 -2.09 7.77 16.01
C LYS A 122 -1.81 6.35 16.51
N ALA A 123 -2.87 5.61 16.82
CA ALA A 123 -2.76 4.23 17.30
C ALA A 123 -2.09 3.29 16.28
N TYR A 124 -2.32 3.49 14.98
CA TYR A 124 -1.64 2.73 13.94
C TYR A 124 -0.13 3.05 13.91
N VAL A 125 0.22 4.33 14.00
CA VAL A 125 1.63 4.77 14.05
C VAL A 125 2.34 4.16 15.25
N GLU A 126 1.72 4.18 16.43
CA GLU A 126 2.26 3.58 17.65
C GLU A 126 2.41 2.06 17.51
N TYR A 127 1.41 1.39 16.92
CA TYR A 127 1.45 -0.06 16.69
C TYR A 127 2.56 -0.46 15.72
N VAL A 128 2.67 0.21 14.56
CA VAL A 128 3.76 -0.05 13.59
C VAL A 128 5.12 0.21 14.24
N SER A 129 5.24 1.29 15.01
CA SER A 129 6.48 1.66 15.71
C SER A 129 6.90 0.58 16.73
N ASP A 130 5.94 0.03 17.50
CA ASP A 130 6.21 -1.03 18.47
C ASP A 130 6.64 -2.33 17.77
N ILE A 131 5.87 -2.78 16.77
CA ILE A 131 6.17 -4.02 16.05
C ILE A 131 7.51 -3.91 15.32
N SER A 132 7.78 -2.79 14.64
CA SER A 132 9.02 -2.63 13.86
C SER A 132 10.30 -2.70 14.69
N ARG A 133 10.22 -2.50 16.02
CA ARG A 133 11.36 -2.59 16.95
C ARG A 133 11.56 -3.97 17.58
N ARG A 134 10.80 -4.98 17.17
CA ARG A 134 10.88 -6.33 17.75
C ARG A 134 12.03 -7.19 17.20
N GLY A 135 13.09 -6.58 16.68
CA GLY A 135 14.32 -7.28 16.28
C GLY A 135 14.20 -8.02 14.96
N PHE A 136 13.62 -7.37 13.95
CA PHE A 136 13.64 -7.82 12.56
C PHE A 136 14.96 -7.42 11.88
N ASP A 137 15.47 -8.28 11.00
CA ASP A 137 16.62 -7.96 10.16
C ASP A 137 16.21 -7.12 8.93
N ILE A 138 15.00 -7.35 8.42
CA ILE A 138 14.45 -6.70 7.24
C ILE A 138 13.01 -6.26 7.55
N ILE A 139 12.65 -5.04 7.14
CA ILE A 139 11.27 -4.56 7.13
C ILE A 139 10.94 -4.13 5.71
N GLN A 140 9.98 -4.80 5.10
CA GLN A 140 9.52 -4.49 3.76
C GLN A 140 8.11 -3.90 3.82
N VAL A 141 7.95 -2.74 3.15
CA VAL A 141 6.67 -2.03 3.06
C VAL A 141 6.16 -2.15 1.62
N GLU A 142 4.90 -2.50 1.49
CA GLU A 142 4.23 -2.74 0.22
C GLU A 142 3.20 -1.65 -0.05
N PHE A 143 3.11 -1.24 -1.31
CA PHE A 143 2.12 -0.31 -1.84
C PHE A 143 2.23 1.15 -1.39
N TYR A 144 1.94 2.03 -2.33
CA TYR A 144 2.03 3.48 -2.19
C TYR A 144 1.32 4.09 -0.97
N PRO A 145 0.14 3.63 -0.52
CA PRO A 145 -0.51 4.21 0.66
C PRO A 145 0.32 4.18 1.93
N LEU A 146 1.30 3.26 2.01
CA LEU A 146 2.18 3.09 3.18
C LEU A 146 3.58 3.71 2.99
N ILE A 147 3.85 4.37 1.87
CA ILE A 147 5.20 4.87 1.52
C ILE A 147 5.81 5.75 2.61
N THR A 148 4.99 6.55 3.30
CA THR A 148 5.46 7.46 4.34
C THR A 148 5.84 6.76 5.66
N LEU A 149 5.57 5.47 5.82
CA LEU A 149 6.06 4.69 6.97
C LEU A 149 7.59 4.66 7.05
N GLY A 150 8.29 4.88 5.94
CA GLY A 150 9.76 5.00 5.93
C GLY A 150 10.31 6.01 6.94
N TYR A 151 9.56 7.06 7.28
CA TYR A 151 9.93 8.03 8.31
C TYR A 151 9.85 7.46 9.74
N LEU A 152 9.08 6.38 9.94
CA LEU A 152 8.83 5.76 11.24
C LEU A 152 9.78 4.58 11.53
N LEU A 153 10.24 3.90 10.48
CA LEU A 153 11.00 2.66 10.61
C LEU A 153 12.39 2.87 11.25
N PRO A 154 12.90 1.90 12.04
CA PRO A 154 14.22 1.96 12.64
C PRO A 154 15.33 2.08 11.57
N LYS A 155 16.31 2.94 11.80
CA LYS A 155 17.38 3.20 10.82
C LYS A 155 18.49 2.14 10.82
N ASP A 156 18.59 1.32 11.86
CA ASP A 156 19.52 0.20 12.00
C ASP A 156 19.06 -1.08 11.28
N VAL A 157 17.78 -1.17 10.91
CA VAL A 157 17.20 -2.30 10.18
C VAL A 157 17.34 -2.09 8.66
N GLN A 158 17.38 -3.18 7.88
CA GLN A 158 17.27 -3.12 6.42
C GLN A 158 15.83 -2.82 6.03
N THR A 159 15.58 -1.60 5.54
CA THR A 159 14.24 -1.16 5.13
C THR A 159 14.10 -1.22 3.61
N VAL A 160 13.02 -1.85 3.15
CA VAL A 160 12.73 -2.05 1.73
C VAL A 160 11.35 -1.48 1.44
N PHE A 161 11.21 -0.76 0.32
CA PHE A 161 9.92 -0.37 -0.23
C PHE A 161 9.73 -1.02 -1.60
N VAL A 162 8.61 -1.71 -1.81
CA VAL A 162 8.26 -2.26 -3.12
C VAL A 162 7.31 -1.31 -3.83
N HIS A 163 7.77 -0.77 -4.93
CA HIS A 163 7.05 0.24 -5.71
C HIS A 163 6.25 -0.44 -6.82
N HIS A 164 4.98 -0.73 -6.55
CA HIS A 164 4.09 -1.42 -7.51
C HIS A 164 3.62 -0.52 -8.65
N GLU A 165 3.68 0.80 -8.47
CA GLU A 165 3.18 1.77 -9.45
C GLU A 165 3.84 3.12 -9.20
N LEU A 166 4.53 3.68 -10.19
CA LEU A 166 5.09 5.02 -10.13
C LEU A 166 3.95 6.05 -10.10
N ARG A 167 3.63 6.51 -8.91
CA ARG A 167 2.44 7.34 -8.70
C ARG A 167 2.57 8.70 -9.40
N TYR A 168 3.75 9.28 -9.41
CA TYR A 168 3.98 10.55 -10.09
C TYR A 168 3.78 10.44 -11.61
N ILE A 169 4.21 9.33 -12.25
CA ILE A 169 3.99 9.07 -13.68
C ILE A 169 2.49 8.90 -13.97
N ARG A 170 1.80 8.12 -13.12
CA ARG A 170 0.34 7.97 -13.28
C ARG A 170 -0.38 9.29 -13.17
N ASN A 171 -0.03 10.12 -12.18
CA ASN A 171 -0.64 11.45 -12.01
C ASN A 171 -0.34 12.36 -13.20
N GLU A 172 0.86 12.28 -13.78
CA GLU A 172 1.27 13.02 -14.97
C GLU A 172 0.41 12.62 -16.18
N ASN A 173 0.31 11.32 -16.46
CA ASN A 173 -0.55 10.78 -17.51
C ASN A 173 -2.03 11.13 -17.30
N GLU A 174 -2.53 11.12 -16.06
CA GLU A 174 -3.90 11.53 -15.74
C GLU A 174 -4.12 13.03 -16.05
N MET A 175 -3.12 13.88 -15.78
CA MET A 175 -3.18 15.31 -16.10
C MET A 175 -3.15 15.56 -17.61
N GLU A 176 -2.35 14.83 -18.39
CA GLU A 176 -2.31 14.91 -19.84
C GLU A 176 -3.65 14.58 -20.49
N CYS A 177 -4.47 13.74 -19.86
CA CYS A 177 -5.81 13.39 -20.32
C CYS A 177 -6.87 14.46 -19.97
N LEU A 178 -6.55 15.51 -19.23
CA LEU A 178 -7.49 16.58 -18.91
C LEU A 178 -7.59 17.58 -20.07
N THR A 179 -8.80 18.01 -20.39
CA THR A 179 -9.04 19.09 -21.36
C THR A 179 -8.52 20.44 -20.85
N HIS A 180 -8.47 20.60 -19.53
CA HIS A 180 -7.93 21.79 -18.87
C HIS A 180 -7.28 21.40 -17.54
N VAL A 181 -6.00 21.73 -17.39
CA VAL A 181 -5.23 21.54 -16.15
C VAL A 181 -5.30 22.81 -15.33
N THR A 182 -5.84 22.74 -14.12
CA THR A 182 -5.93 23.88 -13.20
C THR A 182 -4.64 24.11 -12.43
N ASP A 183 -4.49 25.28 -11.83
CA ASP A 183 -3.33 25.56 -10.94
C ASP A 183 -3.39 24.70 -9.67
N GLU A 184 -4.59 24.30 -9.21
CA GLU A 184 -4.77 23.32 -8.12
C GLU A 184 -4.20 21.96 -8.53
N ASP A 185 -4.46 21.48 -9.74
CA ASP A 185 -3.95 20.20 -10.23
C ASP A 185 -2.41 20.21 -10.30
N LYS A 186 -1.81 21.30 -10.81
CA LYS A 186 -0.35 21.47 -10.86
C LYS A 186 0.27 21.49 -9.47
N MET A 187 -0.35 22.22 -8.54
CA MET A 187 0.10 22.28 -7.14
C MET A 187 0.05 20.90 -6.49
N LEU A 188 -1.07 20.19 -6.61
CA LEU A 188 -1.23 18.84 -6.03
C LEU A 188 -0.25 17.84 -6.65
N TYR A 189 0.00 17.91 -7.96
CA TYR A 189 0.99 17.10 -8.63
C TYR A 189 2.41 17.34 -8.07
N GLY A 190 2.80 18.61 -7.94
CA GLY A 190 4.11 18.97 -7.37
C GLY A 190 4.27 18.42 -5.95
N ILE A 191 3.26 18.64 -5.09
CA ILE A 191 3.27 18.13 -3.70
C ILE A 191 3.35 16.59 -3.68
N ALA A 192 2.56 15.91 -4.50
CA ALA A 192 2.56 14.44 -4.54
C ALA A 192 3.91 13.88 -5.01
N LYS A 193 4.50 14.46 -6.05
CA LYS A 193 5.82 14.07 -6.58
C LYS A 193 6.94 14.30 -5.57
N ASP A 194 6.96 15.46 -4.91
CA ASP A 194 7.97 15.77 -3.89
C ASP A 194 7.82 14.88 -2.66
N MET A 195 6.58 14.57 -2.25
CA MET A 195 6.31 13.64 -1.15
C MET A 195 6.78 12.22 -1.49
N GLU A 196 6.48 11.72 -2.70
CA GLU A 196 6.93 10.39 -3.16
C GLU A 196 8.45 10.31 -3.14
N LYS A 197 9.13 11.30 -3.71
CA LYS A 197 10.59 11.43 -3.69
C LYS A 197 11.16 11.43 -2.27
N ALA A 198 10.63 12.26 -1.40
CA ALA A 198 11.10 12.40 -0.02
C ALA A 198 10.86 11.13 0.81
N ALA A 199 9.72 10.45 0.62
CA ALA A 199 9.39 9.22 1.30
C ALA A 199 10.28 8.04 0.86
N LEU A 200 10.53 7.89 -0.44
CA LEU A 200 11.41 6.84 -0.97
C LEU A 200 12.84 6.94 -0.42
N ARG A 201 13.34 8.14 -0.19
CA ARG A 201 14.67 8.39 0.41
C ARG A 201 14.78 7.94 1.87
N GLN A 202 13.68 7.61 2.53
CA GLN A 202 13.71 7.06 3.89
C GLN A 202 14.01 5.57 3.93
N TYR A 203 13.92 4.87 2.80
CA TYR A 203 14.21 3.45 2.68
C TYR A 203 15.65 3.22 2.24
N LYS A 204 16.29 2.17 2.77
CA LYS A 204 17.63 1.76 2.33
C LYS A 204 17.62 1.14 0.93
N HIS A 205 16.51 0.46 0.59
CA HIS A 205 16.33 -0.20 -0.69
C HIS A 205 14.93 0.09 -1.23
N VAL A 206 14.84 0.25 -2.54
CA VAL A 206 13.58 0.35 -3.29
C VAL A 206 13.56 -0.75 -4.34
N ILE A 207 12.47 -1.46 -4.46
CA ILE A 207 12.26 -2.46 -5.51
C ILE A 207 11.29 -1.90 -6.54
N ALA A 208 11.74 -1.80 -7.78
CA ALA A 208 10.95 -1.50 -8.96
C ALA A 208 10.49 -2.79 -9.64
N LEU A 209 9.39 -2.76 -10.39
CA LEU A 209 8.89 -3.94 -11.09
C LEU A 209 9.60 -4.19 -12.42
N THR A 210 10.10 -3.14 -13.07
CA THR A 210 10.78 -3.21 -14.37
C THR A 210 12.05 -2.38 -14.38
N ASP A 211 12.95 -2.62 -15.33
CA ASP A 211 14.13 -1.78 -15.55
C ASP A 211 13.77 -0.34 -15.93
N ILE A 212 12.66 -0.14 -16.64
CA ILE A 212 12.16 1.19 -16.99
C ILE A 212 11.76 1.93 -15.71
N ASP A 213 11.00 1.30 -14.83
CA ASP A 213 10.61 1.89 -13.55
C ASP A 213 11.83 2.21 -12.68
N ARG A 214 12.84 1.33 -12.68
CA ARG A 214 14.09 1.57 -11.97
C ARG A 214 14.81 2.82 -12.45
N LEU A 215 14.88 3.05 -13.77
CA LEU A 215 15.50 4.25 -14.33
C LEU A 215 14.71 5.52 -13.98
N LEU A 216 13.39 5.48 -14.07
CA LEU A 216 12.51 6.59 -13.72
C LEU A 216 12.58 6.92 -12.22
N LEU A 217 12.66 5.90 -11.36
CA LEU A 217 12.86 6.11 -9.92
C LEU A 217 14.25 6.68 -9.61
N ALA A 218 15.29 6.23 -10.30
CA ALA A 218 16.64 6.76 -10.14
C ALA A 218 16.72 8.24 -10.52
N ASP A 219 16.01 8.64 -11.58
CA ASP A 219 15.87 10.06 -11.96
C ASP A 219 15.11 10.85 -10.89
N LEU A 220 14.02 10.31 -10.38
CA LEU A 220 13.21 10.97 -9.35
C LEU A 220 13.98 11.18 -8.04
N VAL A 221 14.59 10.13 -7.49
CA VAL A 221 15.17 10.15 -6.13
C VAL A 221 16.65 10.54 -6.12
N GLY A 222 17.36 10.44 -7.25
CA GLY A 222 18.80 10.59 -7.38
C GLY A 222 19.55 9.31 -6.97
N GLN A 223 20.90 9.40 -7.02
CA GLN A 223 21.79 8.24 -6.82
C GLN A 223 21.91 7.74 -5.36
N GLU A 224 21.27 8.39 -4.41
CA GLU A 224 21.38 8.08 -2.98
C GLU A 224 20.55 6.84 -2.56
N CYS A 225 19.63 6.37 -3.40
CA CYS A 225 18.80 5.21 -3.12
C CYS A 225 19.29 3.97 -3.86
N ASN A 226 19.40 2.84 -3.15
CA ASN A 226 19.65 1.54 -3.79
C ASN A 226 18.35 1.02 -4.41
N ILE A 227 18.23 1.17 -5.72
CA ILE A 227 17.03 0.73 -6.47
C ILE A 227 17.35 -0.58 -7.19
N HIS A 228 16.54 -1.60 -6.93
CA HIS A 228 16.65 -2.93 -7.50
C HIS A 228 15.42 -3.22 -8.36
N VAL A 229 15.59 -4.15 -9.31
CA VAL A 229 14.45 -4.67 -10.08
C VAL A 229 13.96 -5.96 -9.43
N SER A 230 12.64 -6.12 -9.30
CA SER A 230 12.05 -7.37 -8.85
C SER A 230 12.43 -8.50 -9.80
N PRO A 231 12.92 -9.65 -9.31
CA PRO A 231 13.11 -10.81 -10.16
C PRO A 231 11.75 -11.22 -10.75
N ALA A 232 11.74 -11.62 -12.02
CA ALA A 232 10.57 -12.25 -12.61
C ALA A 232 10.22 -13.49 -11.79
N ILE A 233 9.01 -13.54 -11.24
CA ILE A 233 8.51 -14.74 -10.57
C ILE A 233 7.94 -15.60 -11.69
N ASP A 234 8.64 -16.68 -12.04
CA ASP A 234 8.10 -17.72 -12.90
C ASP A 234 6.83 -18.26 -12.21
N THR A 235 5.68 -17.88 -12.72
CA THR A 235 4.45 -18.59 -12.42
C THR A 235 4.62 -19.99 -13.03
N PRO A 236 4.51 -21.08 -12.22
CA PRO A 236 4.49 -22.41 -12.80
C PRO A 236 3.41 -22.40 -13.88
N MET A 237 3.77 -22.71 -15.12
CA MET A 237 2.80 -22.90 -16.19
C MET A 237 1.84 -23.96 -15.68
N LEU A 238 0.62 -23.55 -15.35
CA LEU A 238 -0.48 -24.48 -15.22
C LEU A 238 -0.59 -25.14 -16.59
N SER A 239 -0.14 -26.38 -16.69
CA SER A 239 -0.42 -27.20 -17.85
C SER A 239 -1.93 -27.29 -17.95
N MET A 240 -2.52 -26.46 -18.79
CA MET A 240 -3.92 -26.61 -19.15
C MET A 240 -3.98 -27.90 -19.97
N ASP A 241 -4.31 -28.96 -19.28
CA ASP A 241 -4.72 -30.21 -19.93
C ASP A 241 -5.99 -29.90 -20.74
N ARG A 242 -5.76 -29.58 -22.01
CA ARG A 242 -6.83 -29.37 -22.98
C ARG A 242 -7.33 -30.74 -23.45
N THR A 243 -7.83 -31.54 -22.55
CA THR A 243 -8.77 -32.62 -22.92
C THR A 243 -10.14 -31.99 -22.98
N GLN A 244 -10.47 -31.41 -24.14
CA GLN A 244 -11.86 -31.22 -24.50
C GLN A 244 -12.44 -32.61 -24.84
N PRO A 245 -13.56 -33.00 -24.24
CA PRO A 245 -14.32 -34.13 -24.78
C PRO A 245 -14.94 -33.72 -26.12
N GLU A 246 -14.80 -34.58 -27.12
CA GLU A 246 -15.54 -34.53 -28.38
C GLU A 246 -17.06 -34.65 -28.16
#